data_5218618ba673b4b8d527ae73af202cca
#
_entry.id   5218618ba673b4b8d527ae73af202cca
#
_cell.length_a   1.000
_cell.length_b   1.000
_cell.length_c   1.000
_cell.angle_alpha   90.00
_cell.angle_beta   90.00
_cell.angle_gamma   90.00
#
_symmetry.space_group_name_H-M   'P 1'
#
loop_
_entity.id
_entity.type
_entity.pdbx_description
1 polymer ?
#
loop_
_entity_poly.entity_id
_entity_poly.type
_entity_poly.pdbx_seq_one_letter_code
_entity_poly.pdbx_strand_id
1 'polypeptide(L)'
;MQLLIYILVYPFLWIMSILPTKVLYGFSNFLFFIVYYLFNYRKKVVRENLRLCFPNKSLHEIKSIEKKFFRHLCDMFVESIRSISISEAEIRERYKFTNIEEVNKIEEANKSILLMCAHYASWEWIFIIQKYVTTDGYAIYKKIENKYFDQLIRKIRAKYNTNLITNKETFTSMREHKKLGKKGIYGFLSDQSPKLKSAYHWKEFMNIKVPVHTGAEKLAKELDLAIVFFKTKKVKRGYYETTFKTVTLNPNEFEDYQITDLFINYLEDMIHEEPAYYLWTHKRWKHSNNVPKEFQ
;
A
#
# COMPACT_ATOMS: atom_id res chain seq x y z
N MET A 1 12.76 -14.49 24.46
CA MET A 1 12.58 -13.05 24.29
C MET A 1 11.40 -12.71 23.36
N GLN A 2 11.32 -13.20 22.12
CA GLN A 2 10.21 -12.88 21.17
C GLN A 2 8.80 -13.26 21.70
N LEU A 3 8.64 -14.45 22.33
CA LEU A 3 7.39 -14.89 22.92
C LEU A 3 6.97 -13.99 24.10
N LEU A 4 7.93 -13.63 24.97
CA LEU A 4 7.65 -12.77 26.13
C LEU A 4 7.11 -11.41 25.70
N ILE A 5 7.75 -10.79 24.68
CA ILE A 5 7.27 -9.52 24.11
C ILE A 5 5.85 -9.68 23.55
N TYR A 6 5.59 -10.76 22.85
CA TYR A 6 4.26 -11.03 22.29
C TYR A 6 3.21 -11.20 23.39
N ILE A 7 3.49 -12.00 24.45
CA ILE A 7 2.58 -12.23 25.58
C ILE A 7 2.25 -10.90 26.30
N LEU A 8 3.19 -10.00 26.43
CA LEU A 8 2.99 -8.70 27.09
C LEU A 8 2.20 -7.72 26.20
N VAL A 9 2.48 -7.69 24.91
CA VAL A 9 1.92 -6.69 23.99
C VAL A 9 0.57 -7.13 23.40
N TYR A 10 0.40 -8.40 23.05
CA TYR A 10 -0.79 -8.87 22.35
C TYR A 10 -2.10 -8.66 23.14
N PRO A 11 -2.20 -8.93 24.46
CA PRO A 11 -3.42 -8.65 25.22
C PRO A 11 -3.83 -7.18 25.16
N PHE A 12 -2.85 -6.27 25.23
CA PHE A 12 -3.11 -4.84 25.09
C PHE A 12 -3.65 -4.51 23.68
N LEU A 13 -3.02 -5.04 22.63
CA LEU A 13 -3.51 -4.83 21.25
C LEU A 13 -4.90 -5.40 21.06
N TRP A 14 -5.19 -6.57 21.64
CA TRP A 14 -6.50 -7.21 21.56
C TRP A 14 -7.57 -6.38 22.27
N ILE A 15 -7.32 -5.93 23.51
CA ILE A 15 -8.23 -5.03 24.25
C ILE A 15 -8.46 -3.75 23.43
N MET A 16 -7.40 -3.13 22.92
CA MET A 16 -7.52 -1.94 22.07
C MET A 16 -8.39 -2.23 20.83
N SER A 17 -8.27 -3.39 20.22
CA SER A 17 -9.01 -3.74 19.01
C SER A 17 -10.52 -3.84 19.20
N ILE A 18 -10.99 -4.19 20.39
CA ILE A 18 -12.44 -4.33 20.71
C ILE A 18 -13.09 -3.04 21.23
N LEU A 19 -12.28 -2.01 21.50
CA LEU A 19 -12.83 -0.74 22.00
C LEU A 19 -13.77 -0.07 20.98
N PRO A 20 -14.76 0.70 21.46
CA PRO A 20 -15.59 1.53 20.58
C PRO A 20 -14.71 2.44 19.71
N THR A 21 -15.07 2.60 18.46
CA THR A 21 -14.29 3.36 17.48
C THR A 21 -13.98 4.79 17.93
N LYS A 22 -14.91 5.45 18.65
CA LYS A 22 -14.69 6.80 19.21
C LYS A 22 -13.52 6.82 20.21
N VAL A 23 -13.44 5.80 21.08
CA VAL A 23 -12.33 5.67 22.06
C VAL A 23 -11.01 5.40 21.33
N LEU A 24 -11.04 4.53 20.34
CA LEU A 24 -9.87 4.20 19.52
C LEU A 24 -9.30 5.46 18.83
N TYR A 25 -10.15 6.32 18.28
CA TYR A 25 -9.71 7.58 17.70
C TYR A 25 -9.30 8.63 18.73
N GLY A 26 -9.84 8.57 19.95
CA GLY A 26 -9.31 9.33 21.09
C GLY A 26 -7.85 8.97 21.37
N PHE A 27 -7.55 7.66 21.40
CA PHE A 27 -6.18 7.16 21.53
C PHE A 27 -5.31 7.57 20.33
N SER A 28 -5.82 7.53 19.09
CA SER A 28 -5.11 8.02 17.91
C SER A 28 -4.70 9.50 18.05
N ASN A 29 -5.58 10.35 18.58
CA ASN A 29 -5.25 11.76 18.82
C ASN A 29 -4.15 11.92 19.86
N PHE A 30 -4.19 11.12 20.94
CA PHE A 30 -3.12 11.10 21.94
C PHE A 30 -1.79 10.61 21.35
N LEU A 31 -1.84 9.54 20.55
CA LEU A 31 -0.68 9.03 19.82
C LEU A 31 -0.10 10.07 18.86
N PHE A 32 -0.95 10.81 18.15
CA PHE A 32 -0.50 11.92 17.31
C PHE A 32 0.26 12.98 18.11
N PHE A 33 -0.23 13.35 19.30
CA PHE A 33 0.48 14.30 20.16
C PHE A 33 1.87 13.79 20.53
N ILE A 34 1.98 12.53 20.94
CA ILE A 34 3.25 11.89 21.29
C ILE A 34 4.19 11.84 20.09
N VAL A 35 3.73 11.28 18.96
CA VAL A 35 4.56 11.05 17.76
C VAL A 35 5.01 12.37 17.12
N TYR A 36 4.11 13.35 17.07
CA TYR A 36 4.37 14.61 16.37
C TYR A 36 5.08 15.66 17.21
N TYR A 37 4.74 15.79 18.50
CA TYR A 37 5.27 16.86 19.36
C TYR A 37 6.38 16.39 20.30
N LEU A 38 6.29 15.17 20.85
CA LEU A 38 7.31 14.69 21.81
C LEU A 38 8.45 14.01 21.09
N PHE A 39 8.18 12.97 20.30
CA PHE A 39 9.24 12.17 19.66
C PHE A 39 9.71 12.71 18.32
N ASN A 40 8.95 13.59 17.67
CA ASN A 40 9.26 14.12 16.34
C ASN A 40 9.60 12.99 15.31
N TYR A 41 8.91 11.85 15.43
CA TYR A 41 9.22 10.65 14.65
C TYR A 41 9.25 10.94 13.15
N ARG A 42 10.43 10.82 12.54
CA ARG A 42 10.69 11.07 11.11
C ARG A 42 10.15 12.41 10.56
N LYS A 43 9.85 13.37 11.41
CA LYS A 43 9.26 14.67 11.03
C LYS A 43 10.17 15.44 10.07
N LYS A 44 11.50 15.37 10.27
CA LYS A 44 12.48 15.95 9.34
C LYS A 44 12.34 15.34 7.95
N VAL A 45 12.28 14.00 7.83
CA VAL A 45 12.13 13.29 6.56
C VAL A 45 10.82 13.67 5.86
N VAL A 46 9.71 13.70 6.58
CA VAL A 46 8.41 14.09 6.02
C VAL A 46 8.45 15.51 5.46
N ARG A 47 8.99 16.45 6.24
CA ARG A 47 9.09 17.86 5.83
C ARG A 47 10.02 18.07 4.64
N GLU A 48 11.16 17.37 4.60
CA GLU A 48 12.09 17.39 3.48
C GLU A 48 11.44 16.86 2.20
N ASN A 49 10.76 15.70 2.28
CA ASN A 49 10.03 15.13 1.15
C ASN A 49 8.94 16.09 0.64
N LEU A 50 8.12 16.65 1.54
CA LEU A 50 7.06 17.58 1.17
C LEU A 50 7.60 18.86 0.50
N ARG A 51 8.69 19.45 1.04
CA ARG A 51 9.32 20.62 0.44
C ARG A 51 9.90 20.32 -0.95
N LEU A 52 10.49 19.14 -1.09
CA LEU A 52 11.06 18.69 -2.34
C LEU A 52 9.98 18.50 -3.43
N CYS A 53 8.85 17.88 -3.06
CA CYS A 53 7.75 17.61 -3.99
C CYS A 53 6.83 18.81 -4.25
N PHE A 54 6.77 19.76 -3.33
CA PHE A 54 5.92 20.95 -3.42
C PHE A 54 6.71 22.23 -3.20
N PRO A 55 7.67 22.56 -4.10
CA PRO A 55 8.58 23.71 -3.91
C PRO A 55 7.85 25.04 -3.86
N ASN A 56 6.69 25.15 -4.51
CA ASN A 56 5.89 26.38 -4.59
C ASN A 56 4.95 26.59 -3.39
N LYS A 57 4.83 25.59 -2.49
CA LYS A 57 3.99 25.74 -1.30
C LYS A 57 4.72 26.47 -0.18
N SER A 58 4.02 27.37 0.46
CA SER A 58 4.52 28.09 1.64
C SER A 58 4.84 27.11 2.79
N LEU A 59 5.70 27.55 3.71
CA LEU A 59 6.03 26.77 4.91
C LEU A 59 4.78 26.44 5.74
N HIS A 60 3.79 27.32 5.75
CA HIS A 60 2.52 27.12 6.46
C HIS A 60 1.72 25.97 5.83
N GLU A 61 1.58 25.92 4.50
CA GLU A 61 0.91 24.86 3.77
C GLU A 61 1.62 23.51 3.98
N ILE A 62 2.96 23.49 3.84
CA ILE A 62 3.76 22.28 4.12
C ILE A 62 3.52 21.76 5.53
N LYS A 63 3.53 22.63 6.55
CA LYS A 63 3.24 22.23 7.94
C LYS A 63 1.80 21.73 8.12
N SER A 64 0.84 22.31 7.38
CA SER A 64 -0.55 21.86 7.40
C SER A 64 -0.68 20.44 6.85
N ILE A 65 -0.10 20.15 5.68
CA ILE A 65 -0.05 18.81 5.07
C ILE A 65 0.67 17.83 6.02
N GLU A 66 1.84 18.22 6.57
CA GLU A 66 2.60 17.42 7.53
C GLU A 66 1.74 17.01 8.74
N LYS A 67 1.00 17.95 9.35
CA LYS A 67 0.12 17.65 10.50
C LYS A 67 -1.02 16.73 10.12
N LYS A 68 -1.67 16.96 8.96
CA LYS A 68 -2.73 16.08 8.45
C LYS A 68 -2.20 14.68 8.20
N PHE A 69 -1.01 14.55 7.60
CA PHE A 69 -0.35 13.28 7.36
C PHE A 69 -0.09 12.51 8.67
N PHE A 70 0.49 13.14 9.70
CA PHE A 70 0.75 12.46 10.97
C PHE A 70 -0.52 12.04 11.71
N ARG A 71 -1.59 12.83 11.63
CA ARG A 71 -2.91 12.43 12.15
C ARG A 71 -3.43 11.19 11.43
N HIS A 72 -3.34 11.20 10.09
CA HIS A 72 -3.73 10.04 9.30
C HIS A 72 -2.87 8.81 9.59
N LEU A 73 -1.56 8.95 9.72
CA LEU A 73 -0.63 7.87 10.09
C LEU A 73 -1.02 7.22 11.44
N CYS A 74 -1.39 8.03 12.44
CA CYS A 74 -1.87 7.53 13.73
C CYS A 74 -3.24 6.85 13.61
N ASP A 75 -4.15 7.39 12.77
CA ASP A 75 -5.42 6.74 12.47
C ASP A 75 -5.20 5.36 11.84
N MET A 76 -4.35 5.26 10.84
CA MET A 76 -4.01 3.98 10.19
C MET A 76 -3.42 2.96 11.17
N PHE A 77 -2.58 3.41 12.11
CA PHE A 77 -2.03 2.54 13.14
C PHE A 77 -3.15 1.93 14.01
N VAL A 78 -4.09 2.74 14.50
CA VAL A 78 -5.19 2.22 15.32
C VAL A 78 -6.21 1.40 14.49
N GLU A 79 -6.39 1.72 13.23
CA GLU A 79 -7.20 0.95 12.28
C GLU A 79 -6.58 -0.43 11.99
N SER A 80 -5.25 -0.50 11.90
CA SER A 80 -4.52 -1.78 11.82
C SER A 80 -4.71 -2.62 13.09
N ILE A 81 -4.73 -2.01 14.29
CA ILE A 81 -5.09 -2.69 15.54
C ILE A 81 -6.55 -3.16 15.48
N ARG A 82 -7.48 -2.32 15.02
CA ARG A 82 -8.90 -2.69 14.86
C ARG A 82 -9.09 -3.93 14.00
N SER A 83 -8.22 -4.13 12.99
CA SER A 83 -8.27 -5.28 12.09
C SER A 83 -8.15 -6.63 12.81
N ILE A 84 -7.63 -6.68 14.04
CA ILE A 84 -7.58 -7.90 14.86
C ILE A 84 -9.01 -8.42 15.11
N SER A 85 -9.95 -7.54 15.49
CA SER A 85 -11.32 -7.92 15.93
C SER A 85 -12.44 -7.43 15.01
N ILE A 86 -12.17 -6.54 14.03
CA ILE A 86 -13.19 -5.97 13.15
C ILE A 86 -14.04 -7.07 12.50
N SER A 87 -15.35 -6.93 12.52
CA SER A 87 -16.26 -7.85 11.84
C SER A 87 -16.31 -7.61 10.33
N GLU A 88 -16.77 -8.61 9.59
CA GLU A 88 -16.97 -8.44 8.14
C GLU A 88 -18.01 -7.36 7.84
N ALA A 89 -19.08 -7.29 8.61
CA ALA A 89 -20.12 -6.26 8.44
C ALA A 89 -19.53 -4.85 8.66
N GLU A 90 -18.75 -4.66 9.72
CA GLU A 90 -18.13 -3.36 10.00
C GLU A 90 -17.11 -2.93 8.91
N ILE A 91 -16.25 -3.85 8.44
CA ILE A 91 -15.27 -3.48 7.42
C ILE A 91 -15.95 -3.20 6.07
N ARG A 92 -17.01 -3.91 5.70
CA ARG A 92 -17.82 -3.64 4.49
C ARG A 92 -18.50 -2.27 4.55
N GLU A 93 -18.91 -1.80 5.73
CA GLU A 93 -19.45 -0.47 5.92
C GLU A 93 -18.37 0.61 5.76
N ARG A 94 -17.17 0.35 6.29
CA ARG A 94 -16.06 1.30 6.36
C ARG A 94 -15.18 1.36 5.12
N TYR A 95 -15.12 0.28 4.36
CA TYR A 95 -14.27 0.16 3.18
C TYR A 95 -15.10 -0.36 2.01
N LYS A 96 -15.45 0.54 1.09
CA LYS A 96 -16.34 0.26 -0.02
C LYS A 96 -15.56 0.24 -1.33
N PHE A 97 -16.00 -0.60 -2.25
CA PHE A 97 -15.57 -0.58 -3.64
C PHE A 97 -16.61 0.14 -4.48
N THR A 98 -16.18 1.11 -5.29
CA THR A 98 -17.08 1.93 -6.12
C THR A 98 -17.41 1.29 -7.47
N ASN A 99 -16.54 0.37 -7.92
CA ASN A 99 -16.63 -0.28 -9.23
C ASN A 99 -15.96 -1.66 -9.22
N ILE A 100 -16.34 -2.53 -8.29
CA ILE A 100 -15.77 -3.90 -8.17
C ILE A 100 -16.00 -4.73 -9.44
N GLU A 101 -17.00 -4.41 -10.22
CA GLU A 101 -17.32 -5.03 -11.51
C GLU A 101 -16.17 -4.95 -12.51
N GLU A 102 -15.25 -3.98 -12.39
CA GLU A 102 -14.04 -3.93 -13.21
C GLU A 102 -13.12 -5.14 -12.95
N VAL A 103 -13.04 -5.58 -11.71
CA VAL A 103 -12.28 -6.78 -11.35
C VAL A 103 -13.03 -8.04 -11.78
N ASN A 104 -14.34 -8.09 -11.56
CA ASN A 104 -15.17 -9.26 -11.91
C ASN A 104 -15.15 -9.55 -13.43
N LYS A 105 -15.20 -8.51 -14.28
CA LYS A 105 -15.05 -8.67 -15.75
C LYS A 105 -13.73 -9.37 -16.15
N ILE A 106 -12.65 -9.10 -15.43
CA ILE A 106 -11.36 -9.74 -15.70
C ILE A 106 -11.36 -11.21 -15.23
N GLU A 107 -12.06 -11.51 -14.13
CA GLU A 107 -12.29 -12.89 -13.69
C GLU A 107 -13.10 -13.66 -14.73
N GLU A 108 -14.18 -13.08 -15.25
CA GLU A 108 -15.02 -13.66 -16.32
C GLU A 108 -14.20 -13.91 -17.60
N ALA A 109 -13.23 -13.04 -17.91
CA ALA A 109 -12.27 -13.24 -19.00
C ALA A 109 -11.21 -14.31 -18.68
N ASN A 110 -11.31 -15.01 -17.52
CA ASN A 110 -10.42 -16.05 -17.06
C ASN A 110 -8.93 -15.62 -17.01
N LYS A 111 -8.66 -14.36 -16.67
CA LYS A 111 -7.29 -13.82 -16.50
C LYS A 111 -6.94 -13.65 -15.04
N SER A 112 -5.67 -13.90 -14.71
CA SER A 112 -5.10 -13.48 -13.44
C SER A 112 -4.85 -11.97 -13.45
N ILE A 113 -4.88 -11.35 -12.26
CA ILE A 113 -4.79 -9.90 -12.10
C ILE A 113 -3.54 -9.55 -11.31
N LEU A 114 -2.76 -8.60 -11.81
CA LEU A 114 -1.75 -7.90 -11.03
C LEU A 114 -2.32 -6.54 -10.61
N LEU A 115 -2.59 -6.42 -9.30
CA LEU A 115 -3.20 -5.25 -8.70
C LEU A 115 -2.10 -4.34 -8.15
N MET A 116 -1.75 -3.28 -8.89
CA MET A 116 -0.72 -2.32 -8.49
C MET A 116 -1.30 -1.22 -7.61
N CYS A 117 -0.62 -0.96 -6.51
CA CYS A 117 -1.04 0.03 -5.53
C CYS A 117 0.13 0.72 -4.84
N ALA A 118 -0.20 1.75 -4.07
CA ALA A 118 0.75 2.54 -3.30
C ALA A 118 0.40 2.52 -1.80
N HIS A 119 1.37 2.87 -0.97
CA HIS A 119 1.14 3.16 0.45
C HIS A 119 0.40 4.51 0.57
N TYR A 120 -0.88 4.51 0.16
CA TYR A 120 -1.74 5.68 0.10
C TYR A 120 -3.08 5.40 0.79
N ALA A 121 -3.57 6.30 1.61
CA ALA A 121 -4.78 6.17 2.42
C ALA A 121 -4.81 4.84 3.20
N SER A 122 -5.89 4.05 3.12
CA SER A 122 -6.02 2.76 3.80
C SER A 122 -5.74 1.60 2.84
N TRP A 123 -4.48 1.25 2.65
CA TRP A 123 -4.09 0.10 1.79
C TRP A 123 -4.23 -1.26 2.50
N GLU A 124 -4.31 -1.30 3.83
CA GLU A 124 -4.42 -2.57 4.57
C GLU A 124 -5.82 -3.20 4.45
N TRP A 125 -6.87 -2.40 4.33
CA TRP A 125 -8.23 -2.95 4.30
C TRP A 125 -8.66 -3.48 2.93
N ILE A 126 -7.83 -3.36 1.91
CA ILE A 126 -8.08 -3.95 0.57
C ILE A 126 -8.34 -5.45 0.63
N PHE A 127 -7.85 -6.15 1.68
CA PHE A 127 -8.04 -7.62 1.81
C PHE A 127 -9.50 -8.05 1.85
N ILE A 128 -10.45 -7.16 2.17
CA ILE A 128 -11.89 -7.46 2.09
C ILE A 128 -12.35 -7.74 0.66
N ILE A 129 -11.56 -7.41 -0.37
CA ILE A 129 -11.87 -7.70 -1.77
C ILE A 129 -12.22 -9.18 -1.97
N GLN A 130 -11.60 -10.10 -1.20
CA GLN A 130 -11.87 -11.53 -1.27
C GLN A 130 -13.33 -11.92 -0.94
N LYS A 131 -14.12 -10.99 -0.45
CA LYS A 131 -15.56 -11.18 -0.22
C LYS A 131 -16.43 -10.71 -1.40
N TYR A 132 -15.79 -10.22 -2.45
CA TYR A 132 -16.45 -9.68 -3.66
C TYR A 132 -15.98 -10.36 -4.94
N VAL A 133 -14.94 -11.21 -4.85
CA VAL A 133 -14.32 -11.90 -5.98
C VAL A 133 -14.26 -13.40 -5.69
N THR A 134 -14.17 -14.21 -6.74
CA THR A 134 -14.08 -15.68 -6.67
C THR A 134 -12.65 -16.19 -6.79
N THR A 135 -11.80 -15.44 -7.48
CA THR A 135 -10.38 -15.77 -7.67
C THR A 135 -9.58 -15.57 -6.40
N ASP A 136 -8.69 -16.50 -6.08
CA ASP A 136 -7.81 -16.41 -4.92
C ASP A 136 -6.94 -15.15 -4.94
N GLY A 137 -6.98 -14.37 -3.85
CA GLY A 137 -6.12 -13.20 -3.66
C GLY A 137 -4.82 -13.54 -2.94
N TYR A 138 -3.75 -12.93 -3.40
CA TYR A 138 -2.40 -13.08 -2.88
C TYR A 138 -1.82 -11.72 -2.52
N ALA A 139 -1.57 -11.49 -1.23
CA ALA A 139 -0.88 -10.29 -0.77
C ALA A 139 0.61 -10.55 -0.59
N ILE A 140 1.42 -9.72 -1.24
CA ILE A 140 2.86 -9.79 -1.13
C ILE A 140 3.30 -9.00 0.09
N TYR A 141 4.06 -9.63 0.99
CA TYR A 141 4.48 -9.00 2.22
C TYR A 141 5.94 -9.30 2.58
N LYS A 142 6.52 -8.42 3.39
CA LYS A 142 7.83 -8.66 3.99
C LYS A 142 7.63 -9.35 5.34
N LYS A 143 8.23 -10.54 5.50
CA LYS A 143 8.19 -11.31 6.75
C LYS A 143 8.73 -10.48 7.92
N ILE A 144 8.02 -10.50 9.05
CA ILE A 144 8.40 -9.82 10.30
C ILE A 144 9.36 -10.71 11.08
N GLU A 145 10.40 -10.12 11.68
CA GLU A 145 11.42 -10.86 12.43
C GLU A 145 10.85 -11.60 13.63
N ASN A 146 9.94 -10.98 14.38
CA ASN A 146 9.25 -11.65 15.48
C ASN A 146 8.18 -12.59 14.92
N LYS A 147 8.42 -13.91 15.05
CA LYS A 147 7.54 -14.94 14.48
C LYS A 147 6.10 -14.90 14.98
N TYR A 148 5.86 -14.44 16.20
CA TYR A 148 4.51 -14.38 16.77
C TYR A 148 3.71 -13.20 16.21
N PHE A 149 4.36 -12.04 16.05
CA PHE A 149 3.74 -10.91 15.34
C PHE A 149 3.59 -11.20 13.84
N ASP A 150 4.52 -11.93 13.22
CA ASP A 150 4.35 -12.39 11.84
C ASP A 150 3.10 -13.25 11.68
N GLN A 151 2.89 -14.21 12.58
CA GLN A 151 1.67 -15.04 12.60
C GLN A 151 0.41 -14.20 12.82
N LEU A 152 0.44 -13.21 13.74
CA LEU A 152 -0.68 -12.32 13.97
C LEU A 152 -1.05 -11.52 12.70
N ILE A 153 -0.08 -10.89 12.06
CA ILE A 153 -0.31 -10.13 10.81
C ILE A 153 -0.83 -11.05 9.69
N ARG A 154 -0.25 -12.25 9.56
CA ARG A 154 -0.76 -13.25 8.61
C ARG A 154 -2.22 -13.61 8.90
N LYS A 155 -2.57 -13.85 10.17
CA LYS A 155 -3.95 -14.17 10.57
C LYS A 155 -4.91 -13.02 10.25
N ILE A 156 -4.51 -11.76 10.50
CA ILE A 156 -5.32 -10.58 10.20
C ILE A 156 -5.56 -10.48 8.69
N ARG A 157 -4.52 -10.59 7.87
CA ARG A 157 -4.62 -10.46 6.41
C ARG A 157 -5.34 -11.63 5.75
N ALA A 158 -5.18 -12.84 6.31
CA ALA A 158 -5.89 -14.04 5.84
C ALA A 158 -7.35 -14.12 6.31
N LYS A 159 -7.83 -13.18 7.12
CA LYS A 159 -9.16 -13.21 7.73
C LYS A 159 -10.30 -13.34 6.73
N TYR A 160 -10.09 -12.83 5.51
CA TYR A 160 -11.06 -12.84 4.43
C TYR A 160 -10.66 -13.77 3.27
N ASN A 161 -9.87 -14.82 3.56
CA ASN A 161 -9.34 -15.81 2.61
C ASN A 161 -8.23 -15.28 1.70
N THR A 162 -7.55 -14.18 2.05
CA THR A 162 -6.37 -13.73 1.32
C THR A 162 -5.18 -14.61 1.65
N ASN A 163 -4.51 -15.15 0.65
CA ASN A 163 -3.25 -15.86 0.77
C ASN A 163 -2.08 -14.88 0.92
N LEU A 164 -0.99 -15.31 1.55
CA LEU A 164 0.18 -14.46 1.79
C LEU A 164 1.41 -15.09 1.17
N ILE A 165 2.07 -14.32 0.30
CA ILE A 165 3.34 -14.71 -0.33
C ILE A 165 4.43 -13.75 0.17
N THR A 166 5.58 -14.29 0.60
CA THR A 166 6.69 -13.41 0.99
C THR A 166 7.30 -12.75 -0.25
N ASN A 167 7.87 -11.56 -0.07
CA ASN A 167 8.53 -10.83 -1.17
C ASN A 167 9.71 -11.59 -1.79
N LYS A 168 10.28 -12.59 -1.10
CA LYS A 168 11.34 -13.45 -1.62
C LYS A 168 10.81 -14.57 -2.52
N GLU A 169 9.60 -15.05 -2.24
CA GLU A 169 8.97 -16.19 -2.93
C GLU A 169 8.06 -15.74 -4.08
N THR A 170 7.79 -14.43 -4.20
CA THR A 170 6.79 -13.89 -5.12
C THR A 170 6.97 -14.40 -6.55
N PHE A 171 8.16 -14.25 -7.12
CA PHE A 171 8.42 -14.64 -8.51
C PHE A 171 8.27 -16.16 -8.73
N THR A 172 8.78 -16.96 -7.78
CA THR A 172 8.70 -18.44 -7.86
C THR A 172 7.26 -18.91 -7.72
N SER A 173 6.53 -18.41 -6.71
CA SER A 173 5.14 -18.81 -6.46
C SER A 173 4.21 -18.44 -7.62
N MET A 174 4.35 -17.24 -8.19
CA MET A 174 3.49 -16.82 -9.30
C MET A 174 3.75 -17.63 -10.58
N ARG A 175 5.02 -17.97 -10.86
CA ARG A 175 5.36 -18.88 -11.98
C ARG A 175 4.81 -20.29 -11.77
N GLU A 176 4.86 -20.78 -10.54
CA GLU A 176 4.27 -22.08 -10.18
C GLU A 176 2.75 -22.06 -10.34
N HIS A 177 2.05 -21.02 -9.87
CA HIS A 177 0.63 -20.87 -10.10
C HIS A 177 0.28 -20.87 -11.59
N LYS A 178 1.05 -20.18 -12.42
CA LYS A 178 0.86 -20.19 -13.89
C LYS A 178 1.03 -21.59 -14.48
N LYS A 179 2.06 -22.33 -14.07
CA LYS A 179 2.30 -23.72 -14.52
C LYS A 179 1.16 -24.66 -14.13
N LEU A 180 0.58 -24.46 -12.95
CA LEU A 180 -0.55 -25.25 -12.44
C LEU A 180 -1.91 -24.79 -12.98
N GLY A 181 -1.96 -23.78 -13.86
CA GLY A 181 -3.20 -23.20 -14.37
C GLY A 181 -4.03 -22.45 -13.31
N LYS A 182 -3.46 -22.18 -12.13
CA LYS A 182 -4.13 -21.44 -11.07
C LYS A 182 -4.23 -19.97 -11.42
N LYS A 183 -5.44 -19.41 -11.25
CA LYS A 183 -5.67 -17.98 -11.36
C LYS A 183 -5.45 -17.29 -10.01
N GLY A 184 -5.07 -16.01 -10.04
CA GLY A 184 -4.84 -15.25 -8.84
C GLY A 184 -4.96 -13.74 -9.05
N ILE A 185 -5.33 -13.04 -7.96
CA ILE A 185 -5.27 -11.59 -7.85
C ILE A 185 -4.07 -11.26 -6.97
N TYR A 186 -3.03 -10.69 -7.53
CA TYR A 186 -1.75 -10.44 -6.85
C TYR A 186 -1.59 -8.96 -6.52
N GLY A 187 -1.59 -8.62 -5.22
CA GLY A 187 -1.43 -7.23 -4.74
C GLY A 187 0.04 -6.81 -4.61
N PHE A 188 0.44 -5.79 -5.37
CA PHE A 188 1.80 -5.23 -5.39
C PHE A 188 1.85 -3.78 -4.93
N LEU A 189 2.50 -3.50 -3.81
CA LEU A 189 2.88 -2.15 -3.39
C LEU A 189 4.17 -1.75 -4.11
N SER A 190 4.07 -0.86 -5.11
CA SER A 190 5.15 -0.56 -6.07
C SER A 190 5.72 0.86 -5.95
N ASP A 191 5.31 1.65 -4.96
CA ASP A 191 5.62 3.08 -4.81
C ASP A 191 6.92 3.40 -4.08
N GLN A 192 7.59 2.42 -3.46
CA GLN A 192 8.83 2.65 -2.72
C GLN A 192 10.06 2.64 -3.63
N SER A 193 11.21 3.08 -3.06
CA SER A 193 12.47 3.16 -3.77
C SER A 193 13.20 1.81 -3.81
N PRO A 194 13.56 1.27 -4.98
CA PRO A 194 14.39 0.08 -5.05
C PRO A 194 15.80 0.34 -4.52
N LYS A 195 16.56 -0.73 -4.29
CA LYS A 195 18.01 -0.64 -4.08
C LYS A 195 18.68 -0.26 -5.39
N LEU A 196 19.74 0.54 -5.37
CA LEU A 196 20.45 0.99 -6.59
C LEU A 196 20.83 -0.18 -7.51
N LYS A 197 21.30 -1.29 -6.97
CA LYS A 197 21.64 -2.50 -7.75
C LYS A 197 20.44 -3.15 -8.48
N SER A 198 19.23 -2.73 -8.17
CA SER A 198 17.96 -3.20 -8.77
C SER A 198 17.17 -2.04 -9.39
N ALA A 199 17.83 -0.93 -9.66
CA ALA A 199 17.26 0.27 -10.26
C ALA A 199 17.43 0.22 -11.78
N TYR A 200 16.61 -0.60 -12.44
CA TYR A 200 16.68 -0.83 -13.90
C TYR A 200 15.99 0.27 -14.72
N HIS A 201 15.18 1.11 -14.07
CA HIS A 201 14.45 2.21 -14.71
C HIS A 201 14.36 3.41 -13.77
N TRP A 202 14.48 4.60 -14.37
CA TRP A 202 14.43 5.89 -13.68
C TRP A 202 13.36 6.77 -14.32
N LYS A 203 12.45 7.25 -13.51
CA LYS A 203 11.30 8.06 -13.92
C LYS A 203 11.26 9.36 -13.13
N GLU A 204 10.80 10.43 -13.74
CA GLU A 204 10.39 11.61 -12.99
C GLU A 204 9.16 11.28 -12.14
N PHE A 205 9.26 11.56 -10.86
CA PHE A 205 8.19 11.43 -9.88
C PHE A 205 8.16 12.66 -9.01
N MET A 206 7.08 13.43 -9.06
CA MET A 206 6.98 14.77 -8.47
C MET A 206 8.07 15.72 -9.00
N ASN A 207 8.31 15.70 -10.31
CA ASN A 207 9.36 16.45 -11.03
C ASN A 207 10.81 16.13 -10.58
N ILE A 208 11.03 14.97 -9.99
CA ILE A 208 12.35 14.55 -9.50
C ILE A 208 12.68 13.17 -10.07
N LYS A 209 13.82 13.07 -10.77
CA LYS A 209 14.31 11.81 -11.32
C LYS A 209 14.68 10.83 -10.21
N VAL A 210 14.04 9.68 -10.18
CA VAL A 210 14.22 8.65 -9.15
C VAL A 210 14.09 7.25 -9.72
N PRO A 211 14.75 6.24 -9.11
CA PRO A 211 14.57 4.87 -9.53
C PRO A 211 13.19 4.35 -9.10
N VAL A 212 12.60 3.49 -9.93
CA VAL A 212 11.28 2.89 -9.73
C VAL A 212 11.35 1.36 -9.74
N HIS A 213 10.40 0.72 -9.08
CA HIS A 213 10.27 -0.73 -9.10
C HIS A 213 9.63 -1.19 -10.41
N THR A 214 10.30 -2.06 -11.16
CA THR A 214 9.84 -2.61 -12.45
C THR A 214 9.38 -4.07 -12.36
N GLY A 215 9.50 -4.69 -11.17
CA GLY A 215 9.22 -6.10 -10.98
C GLY A 215 7.76 -6.50 -11.22
N ALA A 216 6.81 -5.62 -10.93
CA ALA A 216 5.39 -5.83 -11.17
C ALA A 216 5.10 -5.97 -12.67
N GLU A 217 5.53 -5.00 -13.47
CA GLU A 217 5.37 -5.01 -14.93
C GLU A 217 6.07 -6.21 -15.56
N LYS A 218 7.32 -6.50 -15.15
CA LYS A 218 8.06 -7.67 -15.65
C LYS A 218 7.29 -8.96 -15.43
N LEU A 219 6.73 -9.17 -14.23
CA LEU A 219 5.92 -10.36 -13.94
C LEU A 219 4.61 -10.37 -14.72
N ALA A 220 3.97 -9.22 -14.87
CA ALA A 220 2.72 -9.15 -15.62
C ALA A 220 2.93 -9.53 -17.09
N LYS A 221 3.97 -9.04 -17.73
CA LYS A 221 4.34 -9.40 -19.11
C LYS A 221 4.72 -10.88 -19.22
N GLU A 222 5.58 -11.37 -18.32
CA GLU A 222 6.04 -12.76 -18.32
C GLU A 222 4.90 -13.78 -18.13
N LEU A 223 3.93 -13.47 -17.28
CA LEU A 223 2.85 -14.37 -16.89
C LEU A 223 1.52 -14.06 -17.58
N ASP A 224 1.47 -13.06 -18.45
CA ASP A 224 0.26 -12.58 -19.14
C ASP A 224 -0.87 -12.25 -18.16
N LEU A 225 -0.60 -11.32 -17.22
CA LEU A 225 -1.56 -10.89 -16.20
C LEU A 225 -2.25 -9.60 -16.63
N ALA A 226 -3.54 -9.49 -16.40
CA ALA A 226 -4.22 -8.19 -16.51
C ALA A 226 -3.67 -7.21 -15.47
N ILE A 227 -3.52 -5.95 -15.83
CA ILE A 227 -3.04 -4.88 -14.95
C ILE A 227 -4.20 -4.02 -14.50
N VAL A 228 -4.33 -3.89 -13.19
CA VAL A 228 -5.32 -3.02 -12.55
C VAL A 228 -4.62 -2.11 -11.55
N PHE A 229 -4.86 -0.81 -11.61
CA PHE A 229 -4.48 0.13 -10.57
C PHE A 229 -5.66 0.35 -9.63
N PHE A 230 -5.41 0.73 -8.39
CA PHE A 230 -6.48 1.20 -7.54
C PHE A 230 -6.10 2.43 -6.72
N LYS A 231 -7.10 3.25 -6.46
CA LYS A 231 -7.03 4.45 -5.65
C LYS A 231 -7.99 4.32 -4.48
N THR A 232 -7.50 4.54 -3.28
CA THR A 232 -8.33 4.60 -2.07
C THR A 232 -8.50 6.05 -1.63
N LYS A 233 -9.74 6.53 -1.58
CA LYS A 233 -10.12 7.85 -1.08
C LYS A 233 -10.61 7.74 0.35
N LYS A 234 -10.14 8.63 1.23
CA LYS A 234 -10.70 8.79 2.57
C LYS A 234 -11.93 9.68 2.50
N VAL A 235 -13.12 9.12 2.71
CA VAL A 235 -14.39 9.86 2.70
C VAL A 235 -14.57 10.65 3.99
N LYS A 236 -14.33 9.98 5.11
CA LYS A 236 -14.27 10.55 6.46
C LYS A 236 -13.36 9.69 7.32
N ARG A 237 -13.09 10.09 8.54
CA ARG A 237 -12.23 9.34 9.46
C ARG A 237 -12.72 7.91 9.63
N GLY A 238 -11.90 6.93 9.23
CA GLY A 238 -12.21 5.50 9.28
C GLY A 238 -13.20 4.99 8.24
N TYR A 239 -13.45 5.76 7.18
CA TYR A 239 -14.29 5.36 6.04
C TYR A 239 -13.60 5.67 4.74
N TYR A 240 -13.53 4.67 3.87
CA TYR A 240 -12.77 4.71 2.64
C TYR A 240 -13.58 4.17 1.46
N GLU A 241 -13.29 4.69 0.29
CA GLU A 241 -13.79 4.21 -0.98
C GLU A 241 -12.62 3.88 -1.90
N THR A 242 -12.65 2.70 -2.50
CA THR A 242 -11.62 2.25 -3.43
C THR A 242 -12.22 2.09 -4.82
N THR A 243 -11.55 2.72 -5.79
CA THR A 243 -11.90 2.66 -7.22
C THR A 243 -10.78 1.94 -7.96
N PHE A 244 -11.15 0.99 -8.81
CA PHE A 244 -10.23 0.25 -9.68
C PHE A 244 -10.14 0.92 -11.05
N LYS A 245 -8.97 0.84 -11.68
CA LYS A 245 -8.74 1.28 -13.05
C LYS A 245 -8.05 0.15 -13.80
N THR A 246 -8.78 -0.51 -14.68
CA THR A 246 -8.20 -1.48 -15.60
C THR A 246 -7.29 -0.74 -16.57
N VAL A 247 -6.02 -1.11 -16.59
CA VAL A 247 -5.01 -0.53 -17.49
C VAL A 247 -4.95 -1.31 -18.79
N THR A 248 -4.84 -2.63 -18.67
CA THR A 248 -4.83 -3.54 -19.82
C THR A 248 -5.12 -4.98 -19.41
N LEU A 249 -5.70 -5.73 -20.34
CA LEU A 249 -5.76 -7.19 -20.28
C LEU A 249 -4.53 -7.85 -20.92
N ASN A 250 -3.78 -7.12 -21.77
CA ASN A 250 -2.67 -7.62 -22.57
C ASN A 250 -1.40 -6.80 -22.32
N PRO A 251 -0.65 -7.05 -21.23
CA PRO A 251 0.51 -6.21 -20.85
C PRO A 251 1.65 -6.23 -21.86
N ASN A 252 1.70 -7.26 -22.75
CA ASN A 252 2.71 -7.36 -23.78
C ASN A 252 2.53 -6.40 -24.98
N GLU A 253 1.39 -5.70 -25.05
CA GLU A 253 1.16 -4.63 -26.03
C GLU A 253 1.86 -3.32 -25.64
N PHE A 254 2.35 -3.21 -24.41
CA PHE A 254 3.04 -2.05 -23.89
C PHE A 254 4.55 -2.20 -24.05
N GLU A 255 5.23 -1.08 -24.34
CA GLU A 255 6.70 -1.02 -24.31
C GLU A 255 7.24 -1.29 -22.89
N ASP A 256 8.53 -1.63 -22.80
CA ASP A 256 9.15 -1.86 -21.49
C ASP A 256 9.14 -0.60 -20.63
N TYR A 257 8.75 -0.80 -19.37
CA TYR A 257 8.56 0.23 -18.34
C TYR A 257 7.35 1.16 -18.54
N GLN A 258 6.62 1.06 -19.65
CA GLN A 258 5.48 1.95 -19.93
C GLN A 258 4.37 1.78 -18.88
N ILE A 259 4.06 0.55 -18.45
CA ILE A 259 3.06 0.28 -17.39
C ILE A 259 3.54 0.85 -16.05
N THR A 260 4.84 0.71 -15.76
CA THR A 260 5.47 1.27 -14.56
C THR A 260 5.34 2.80 -14.56
N ASP A 261 5.59 3.44 -15.69
CA ASP A 261 5.47 4.89 -15.85
C ASP A 261 4.03 5.38 -15.69
N LEU A 262 3.06 4.66 -16.27
CA LEU A 262 1.63 4.93 -16.06
C LEU A 262 1.23 4.84 -14.60
N PHE A 263 1.77 3.85 -13.87
CA PHE A 263 1.52 3.72 -12.43
C PHE A 263 2.09 4.89 -11.62
N ILE A 264 3.31 5.32 -11.94
CA ILE A 264 3.93 6.46 -11.25
C ILE A 264 3.15 7.74 -11.50
N ASN A 265 2.72 8.00 -12.75
CA ASN A 265 1.88 9.15 -13.08
C ASN A 265 0.53 9.10 -12.34
N TYR A 266 -0.11 7.92 -12.30
CA TYR A 266 -1.36 7.73 -11.56
C TYR A 266 -1.21 7.99 -10.05
N LEU A 267 -0.09 7.56 -9.47
CA LEU A 267 0.23 7.84 -8.08
C LEU A 267 0.49 9.34 -7.84
N GLU A 268 1.15 10.00 -8.77
CA GLU A 268 1.41 11.45 -8.71
C GLU A 268 0.11 12.25 -8.69
N ASP A 269 -0.85 11.90 -9.55
CA ASP A 269 -2.19 12.49 -9.55
C ASP A 269 -2.89 12.33 -8.19
N MET A 270 -2.82 11.14 -7.61
CA MET A 270 -3.39 10.88 -6.27
C MET A 270 -2.74 11.75 -5.19
N ILE A 271 -1.42 11.94 -5.24
CA ILE A 271 -0.67 12.79 -4.29
C ILE A 271 -1.03 14.26 -4.47
N HIS A 272 -1.20 14.74 -5.70
CA HIS A 272 -1.61 16.12 -5.97
C HIS A 272 -3.04 16.38 -5.48
N GLU A 273 -3.94 15.41 -5.62
CA GLU A 273 -5.32 15.54 -5.17
C GLU A 273 -5.44 15.63 -3.64
N GLU A 274 -4.76 14.76 -2.88
CA GLU A 274 -4.74 14.82 -1.40
C GLU A 274 -3.38 14.36 -0.85
N PRO A 275 -2.42 15.27 -0.74
CA PRO A 275 -1.04 14.93 -0.37
C PRO A 275 -0.89 14.37 1.04
N ALA A 276 -1.86 14.61 1.92
CA ALA A 276 -1.80 14.16 3.31
C ALA A 276 -1.86 12.62 3.47
N TYR A 277 -2.26 11.88 2.44
CA TYR A 277 -2.49 10.43 2.57
C TYR A 277 -1.39 9.56 1.99
N TYR A 278 -0.35 10.13 1.36
CA TYR A 278 0.82 9.37 0.92
C TYR A 278 1.80 9.09 2.09
N LEU A 279 2.55 7.98 2.04
CA LEU A 279 3.47 7.57 3.11
C LEU A 279 4.77 8.37 3.11
N TRP A 280 4.73 9.63 3.51
CA TRP A 280 5.88 10.55 3.54
C TRP A 280 7.03 10.15 4.46
N THR A 281 6.84 9.21 5.38
CA THR A 281 7.93 8.72 6.25
C THR A 281 8.97 7.89 5.49
N HIS A 282 8.67 7.37 4.31
CA HIS A 282 9.65 6.68 3.47
C HIS A 282 10.58 7.70 2.79
N LYS A 283 11.91 7.42 2.77
CA LYS A 283 12.90 8.25 2.04
C LYS A 283 12.83 7.94 0.53
N ARG A 284 11.72 8.29 -0.12
CA ARG A 284 11.43 7.93 -1.53
C ARG A 284 12.46 8.52 -2.50
N TRP A 285 12.88 9.75 -2.26
CA TRP A 285 13.78 10.52 -3.12
C TRP A 285 15.27 10.43 -2.74
N LYS A 286 15.66 9.49 -1.89
CA LYS A 286 17.03 9.33 -1.37
C LYS A 286 18.10 9.08 -2.45
N HIS A 287 17.71 8.70 -3.64
CA HIS A 287 18.60 8.40 -4.77
C HIS A 287 18.57 9.46 -5.88
N SER A 288 17.83 10.56 -5.70
CA SER A 288 17.73 11.63 -6.70
C SER A 288 19.08 12.22 -7.14
N ASN A 289 20.08 12.23 -6.25
CA ASN A 289 21.43 12.70 -6.55
C ASN A 289 22.34 11.61 -7.17
N ASN A 290 21.83 10.41 -7.40
CA ASN A 290 22.60 9.27 -7.92
C ASN A 290 22.06 8.79 -9.27
N VAL A 291 21.52 9.71 -10.08
CA VAL A 291 21.00 9.39 -11.41
C VAL A 291 22.16 8.97 -12.31
N PRO A 292 22.16 7.75 -12.87
CA PRO A 292 23.17 7.31 -13.81
C PRO A 292 23.15 8.15 -15.09
N LYS A 293 24.30 8.25 -15.79
CA LYS A 293 24.44 9.09 -16.98
C LYS A 293 23.45 8.73 -18.10
N GLU A 294 23.17 7.45 -18.25
CA GLU A 294 22.20 6.93 -19.23
C GLU A 294 20.73 7.34 -18.97
N PHE A 295 20.44 7.91 -17.80
CA PHE A 295 19.11 8.39 -17.41
C PHE A 295 19.05 9.90 -17.13
N GLN A 296 20.15 10.62 -17.34
CA GLN A 296 20.22 12.08 -17.15
C GLN A 296 19.57 12.85 -18.29
#